data_608f067f5f12e6e70c21ac9b6d8f8625
#
_entry.id   608f067f5f12e6e70c21ac9b6d8f8625
#
_cell.length_a   1.000
_cell.length_b   1.000
_cell.length_c   1.000
_cell.angle_alpha   90.00
_cell.angle_beta   90.00
_cell.angle_gamma   90.00
#
_symmetry.space_group_name_H-M   'P 1'
#
loop_
_entity.id
_entity.type
_entity.pdbx_description
1 polymer ?
#
loop_
_entity_poly.entity_id
_entity_poly.type
_entity_poly.pdbx_seq_one_letter_code
_entity_poly.pdbx_strand_id
1 'polypeptide(L)'
;MATAFAWKVFGPIFAEHSKEVIRRPHLRQLAFGPFIRYPNRLRADLLWEQVAGGAVCPGFGDALRATIRHDIRERLGDIEIPTLIVWGFSDRVIPVQAALSYHRRTPRSRLEIFERTGHVPQLERPARFNALLDEFLAAER
;
A
#
# COMPACT_ATOMS: atom_id res chain seq x y z
N MET A 1 -11.25 14.75 10.19
CA MET A 1 -12.51 15.05 9.47
C MET A 1 -12.29 15.59 8.04
N ALA A 2 -11.29 16.42 7.80
CA ALA A 2 -11.06 17.03 6.46
C ALA A 2 -10.73 16.02 5.34
N THR A 3 -9.96 14.98 5.60
CA THR A 3 -9.45 14.04 4.58
C THR A 3 -10.55 13.16 3.96
N ALA A 4 -11.49 12.64 4.75
CA ALA A 4 -12.57 11.78 4.24
C ALA A 4 -13.62 12.58 3.48
N PHE A 5 -13.89 13.83 3.91
CA PHE A 5 -14.77 14.74 3.19
C PHE A 5 -14.12 15.20 1.87
N ALA A 6 -12.84 15.54 1.91
CA ALA A 6 -12.08 15.90 0.72
C ALA A 6 -12.13 14.77 -0.32
N TRP A 7 -11.98 13.50 0.09
CA TRP A 7 -12.06 12.37 -0.82
C TRP A 7 -13.45 12.18 -1.45
N LYS A 8 -14.53 12.36 -0.70
CA LYS A 8 -15.90 12.29 -1.24
C LYS A 8 -16.16 13.35 -2.31
N VAL A 9 -15.62 14.56 -2.14
CA VAL A 9 -15.84 15.67 -3.06
C VAL A 9 -14.85 15.64 -4.23
N PHE A 10 -13.57 15.37 -3.95
CA PHE A 10 -12.51 15.46 -4.95
C PHE A 10 -12.17 14.10 -5.61
N GLY A 11 -12.58 12.98 -5.02
CA GLY A 11 -12.33 11.65 -5.58
C GLY A 11 -12.87 11.50 -7.02
N PRO A 12 -14.13 11.79 -7.31
CA PRO A 12 -14.68 11.72 -8.68
C PRO A 12 -13.99 12.70 -9.64
N ILE A 13 -13.76 13.95 -9.20
CA ILE A 13 -13.06 14.98 -9.99
C ILE A 13 -11.61 14.53 -10.25
N PHE A 14 -10.94 13.99 -9.25
CA PHE A 14 -9.60 13.44 -9.39
C PHE A 14 -9.57 12.24 -10.33
N ALA A 15 -10.56 11.35 -10.27
CA ALA A 15 -10.70 10.22 -11.18
C ALA A 15 -10.86 10.69 -12.64
N GLU A 16 -11.68 11.71 -12.89
CA GLU A 16 -11.89 12.24 -14.23
C GLU A 16 -10.60 12.83 -14.84
N HIS A 17 -9.84 13.58 -14.03
CA HIS A 17 -8.59 14.22 -14.47
C HIS A 17 -7.34 13.33 -14.34
N SER A 18 -7.43 12.21 -13.63
CA SER A 18 -6.27 11.36 -13.34
C SER A 18 -5.65 10.71 -14.58
N LYS A 19 -6.41 10.50 -15.67
CA LYS A 19 -5.87 10.01 -16.93
C LYS A 19 -4.80 10.96 -17.48
N GLU A 20 -5.05 12.27 -17.40
CA GLU A 20 -4.09 13.27 -17.85
C GLU A 20 -2.89 13.35 -16.91
N VAL A 21 -3.10 13.27 -15.60
CA VAL A 21 -2.03 13.22 -14.60
C VAL A 21 -1.15 11.99 -14.82
N ILE A 22 -1.75 10.83 -15.09
CA ILE A 22 -1.03 9.57 -15.31
C ILE A 22 -0.19 9.61 -16.60
N ARG A 23 -0.63 10.31 -17.63
CA ARG A 23 0.11 10.46 -18.90
C ARG A 23 1.36 11.32 -18.78
N ARG A 24 1.39 12.30 -17.87
CA ARG A 24 2.50 13.24 -17.70
C ARG A 24 3.47 12.77 -16.60
N PRO A 25 4.73 12.42 -16.93
CA PRO A 25 5.67 11.82 -15.96
C PRO A 25 5.89 12.65 -14.69
N HIS A 26 5.97 13.99 -14.81
CA HIS A 26 6.17 14.87 -13.67
C HIS A 26 4.93 14.95 -12.75
N LEU A 27 3.72 15.00 -13.35
CA LEU A 27 2.48 14.97 -12.58
C LEU A 27 2.26 13.60 -11.94
N ARG A 28 2.59 12.52 -12.66
CA ARG A 28 2.56 11.16 -12.12
C ARG A 28 3.47 11.02 -10.89
N GLN A 29 4.71 11.54 -10.98
CA GLN A 29 5.64 11.54 -9.85
C GLN A 29 5.11 12.35 -8.67
N LEU A 30 4.48 13.49 -8.91
CA LEU A 30 3.89 14.33 -7.86
C LEU A 30 2.70 13.62 -7.18
N ALA A 31 1.79 13.05 -7.96
CA ALA A 31 0.56 12.44 -7.45
C ALA A 31 0.80 11.10 -6.76
N PHE A 32 1.66 10.25 -7.31
CA PHE A 32 1.88 8.88 -6.84
C PHE A 32 3.18 8.68 -6.06
N GLY A 33 4.11 9.64 -6.12
CA GLY A 33 5.41 9.55 -5.45
C GLY A 33 5.37 9.35 -3.93
N PRO A 34 4.35 9.81 -3.20
CA PRO A 34 4.17 9.46 -1.79
C PRO A 34 3.96 7.96 -1.55
N PHE A 35 3.24 7.28 -2.44
CA PHE A 35 2.87 5.86 -2.31
C PHE A 35 3.82 4.92 -3.04
N ILE A 36 4.34 5.35 -4.20
CA ILE A 36 5.11 4.53 -5.13
C ILE A 36 6.47 5.17 -5.34
N ARG A 37 7.54 4.42 -5.12
CA ARG A 37 8.90 4.99 -5.24
C ARG A 37 9.24 5.45 -6.66
N TYR A 38 8.83 4.66 -7.66
CA TYR A 38 9.10 4.94 -9.07
C TYR A 38 7.82 4.82 -9.92
N PRO A 39 6.83 5.72 -9.78
CA PRO A 39 5.54 5.59 -10.46
C PRO A 39 5.66 5.60 -11.99
N ASN A 40 6.71 6.23 -12.53
CA ASN A 40 6.96 6.27 -13.98
C ASN A 40 7.39 4.91 -14.58
N ARG A 41 7.74 3.92 -13.75
CA ARG A 41 8.06 2.56 -14.18
C ARG A 41 6.84 1.65 -14.24
N LEU A 42 5.73 2.06 -13.63
CA LEU A 42 4.49 1.29 -13.68
C LEU A 42 3.70 1.61 -14.95
N ARG A 43 2.91 0.65 -15.39
CA ARG A 43 1.98 0.83 -16.51
C ARG A 43 0.91 1.85 -16.11
N ALA A 44 0.50 2.68 -17.07
CA ALA A 44 -0.49 3.73 -16.82
C ALA A 44 -1.87 3.17 -16.48
N ASP A 45 -2.24 2.04 -17.07
CA ASP A 45 -3.50 1.35 -16.79
C ASP A 45 -3.57 0.84 -15.36
N LEU A 46 -2.49 0.23 -14.82
CA LEU A 46 -2.44 -0.20 -13.43
C LEU A 46 -2.62 0.98 -12.45
N LEU A 47 -1.98 2.11 -12.72
CA LEU A 47 -2.16 3.30 -11.90
C LEU A 47 -3.59 3.84 -11.97
N TRP A 48 -4.19 3.78 -13.16
CA TRP A 48 -5.58 4.18 -13.37
C TRP A 48 -6.55 3.29 -12.58
N GLU A 49 -6.39 1.98 -12.64
CA GLU A 49 -7.23 1.02 -11.90
C GLU A 49 -7.19 1.26 -10.38
N GLN A 50 -6.00 1.56 -9.82
CA GLN A 50 -5.87 1.89 -8.40
C GLN A 50 -6.64 3.17 -8.02
N VAL A 51 -6.58 4.21 -8.86
CA VAL A 51 -7.29 5.47 -8.62
C VAL A 51 -8.79 5.28 -8.80
N ALA A 52 -9.20 4.66 -9.90
CA ALA A 52 -10.61 4.48 -10.23
C ALA A 52 -11.32 3.62 -9.17
N GLY A 53 -10.70 2.51 -8.74
CA GLY A 53 -11.26 1.66 -7.70
C GLY A 53 -11.46 2.37 -6.37
N GLY A 54 -10.47 3.16 -5.92
CA GLY A 54 -10.57 3.95 -4.70
C GLY A 54 -11.58 5.09 -4.80
N ALA A 55 -11.65 5.77 -5.96
CA ALA A 55 -12.53 6.93 -6.16
C ALA A 55 -14.03 6.57 -6.15
N VAL A 56 -14.37 5.39 -6.67
CA VAL A 56 -15.78 4.94 -6.77
C VAL A 56 -16.24 4.08 -5.59
N CYS A 57 -15.34 3.72 -4.66
CA CYS A 57 -15.69 2.91 -3.49
C CYS A 57 -16.46 3.73 -2.45
N PRO A 58 -17.76 3.47 -2.24
CA PRO A 58 -18.58 4.28 -1.31
C PRO A 58 -18.08 4.21 0.15
N GLY A 59 -17.52 3.07 0.56
CA GLY A 59 -17.02 2.82 1.92
C GLY A 59 -15.57 3.26 2.15
N PHE A 60 -14.85 3.77 1.15
CA PHE A 60 -13.42 4.07 1.28
C PHE A 60 -13.11 5.04 2.42
N GLY A 61 -13.87 6.12 2.52
CA GLY A 61 -13.66 7.12 3.57
C GLY A 61 -13.92 6.60 4.98
N ASP A 62 -14.88 5.70 5.14
CA ASP A 62 -15.20 5.10 6.44
C ASP A 62 -14.18 4.03 6.81
N ALA A 63 -13.75 3.21 5.86
CA ALA A 63 -12.68 2.24 6.04
C ALA A 63 -11.35 2.93 6.42
N LEU A 64 -10.97 3.99 5.72
CA LEU A 64 -9.77 4.77 6.04
C LEU A 64 -9.84 5.37 7.45
N ARG A 65 -11.00 5.91 7.84
CA ARG A 65 -11.21 6.45 9.18
C ARG A 65 -11.11 5.38 10.25
N ALA A 66 -11.70 4.20 10.00
CA ALA A 66 -11.61 3.05 10.90
C ALA A 66 -10.15 2.59 11.05
N THR A 67 -9.41 2.45 9.95
CA THR A 67 -8.00 2.06 9.95
C THR A 67 -7.12 3.02 10.76
N ILE A 68 -7.32 4.34 10.61
CA ILE A 68 -6.54 5.36 11.36
C ILE A 68 -6.83 5.31 12.87
N ARG A 69 -8.06 4.95 13.26
CA ARG A 69 -8.48 4.91 14.67
C ARG A 69 -8.22 3.57 15.34
N HIS A 70 -8.02 2.52 14.56
CA HIS A 70 -7.86 1.16 15.09
C HIS A 70 -6.39 0.88 15.38
N ASP A 71 -6.10 0.66 16.66
CA ASP A 71 -4.77 0.22 17.11
C ASP A 71 -4.80 -1.26 17.46
N ILE A 72 -4.09 -2.07 16.68
CA ILE A 72 -4.00 -3.52 16.87
C ILE A 72 -2.72 -3.96 17.56
N ARG A 73 -1.85 -3.03 17.97
CA ARG A 73 -0.50 -3.36 18.45
C ARG A 73 -0.48 -4.27 19.66
N GLU A 74 -1.46 -4.12 20.55
CA GLU A 74 -1.59 -4.98 21.73
C GLU A 74 -2.05 -6.39 21.39
N ARG A 75 -2.71 -6.58 20.24
CA ARG A 75 -3.26 -7.85 19.80
C ARG A 75 -2.39 -8.58 18.77
N LEU A 76 -1.28 -8.02 18.37
CA LEU A 76 -0.37 -8.67 17.41
C LEU A 76 0.24 -9.97 17.96
N GLY A 77 0.37 -10.07 19.29
CA GLY A 77 0.80 -11.27 19.98
C GLY A 77 -0.20 -12.44 19.90
N ASP A 78 -1.48 -12.14 19.62
CA ASP A 78 -2.55 -13.15 19.50
C ASP A 78 -2.51 -13.85 18.10
N ILE A 79 -1.68 -13.37 17.17
CA ILE A 79 -1.58 -13.94 15.82
C ILE A 79 -0.66 -15.16 15.87
N GLU A 80 -1.25 -16.34 15.94
CA GLU A 80 -0.54 -17.62 16.03
C GLU A 80 -0.27 -18.27 14.67
N ILE A 81 -0.94 -17.80 13.61
CA ILE A 81 -0.74 -18.31 12.23
C ILE A 81 0.57 -17.79 11.64
N PRO A 82 1.22 -18.56 10.75
CA PRO A 82 2.36 -18.07 9.98
C PRO A 82 2.01 -16.79 9.24
N THR A 83 2.84 -15.77 9.39
CA THR A 83 2.57 -14.43 8.88
C THR A 83 3.76 -13.91 8.08
N LEU A 84 3.54 -13.54 6.83
CA LEU A 84 4.54 -12.85 6.00
C LEU A 84 4.29 -11.34 6.01
N ILE A 85 5.26 -10.58 6.49
CA ILE A 85 5.26 -9.11 6.50
C ILE A 85 6.19 -8.64 5.38
N VAL A 86 5.63 -7.99 4.35
CA VAL A 86 6.40 -7.41 3.25
C VAL A 86 6.28 -5.90 3.28
N TRP A 87 7.41 -5.20 3.24
CA TRP A 87 7.44 -3.75 3.36
C TRP A 87 8.42 -3.09 2.41
N GLY A 88 8.08 -1.90 1.91
CA GLY A 88 9.00 -1.09 1.14
C GLY A 88 9.89 -0.23 2.05
N PHE A 89 11.21 -0.27 1.85
CA PHE A 89 12.15 0.57 2.61
C PHE A 89 11.91 2.07 2.42
N SER A 90 11.45 2.46 1.23
CA SER A 90 11.15 3.85 0.87
C SER A 90 9.68 4.23 1.05
N ASP A 91 8.92 3.49 1.87
CA ASP A 91 7.53 3.82 2.19
C ASP A 91 7.45 5.17 2.91
N ARG A 92 6.71 6.12 2.31
CA ARG A 92 6.51 7.46 2.84
C ARG A 92 5.14 7.65 3.49
N VAL A 93 4.27 6.65 3.37
CA VAL A 93 2.94 6.64 4.00
C VAL A 93 3.04 6.08 5.42
N ILE A 94 3.66 4.91 5.55
CA ILE A 94 3.91 4.26 6.83
C ILE A 94 5.38 3.87 6.90
N PRO A 95 6.16 4.49 7.78
CA PRO A 95 7.60 4.26 7.88
C PRO A 95 7.95 2.79 8.15
N VAL A 96 9.07 2.31 7.61
CA VAL A 96 9.55 0.92 7.76
C VAL A 96 9.71 0.47 9.21
N GLN A 97 9.85 1.41 10.16
CA GLN A 97 9.87 1.13 11.60
C GLN A 97 8.58 0.45 12.09
N ALA A 98 7.45 0.70 11.41
CA ALA A 98 6.20 0.01 11.72
C ALA A 98 6.30 -1.49 11.41
N ALA A 99 6.90 -1.86 10.27
CA ALA A 99 7.13 -3.27 9.90
C ALA A 99 8.00 -4.00 10.93
N LEU A 100 9.07 -3.35 11.40
CA LEU A 100 9.92 -3.88 12.46
C LEU A 100 9.14 -4.05 13.77
N SER A 101 8.25 -3.11 14.09
CA SER A 101 7.40 -3.21 15.28
C SER A 101 6.39 -4.35 15.18
N TYR A 102 5.77 -4.53 14.02
CA TYR A 102 4.86 -5.65 13.77
C TYR A 102 5.56 -6.99 13.86
N HIS A 103 6.71 -7.13 13.21
CA HIS A 103 7.51 -8.36 13.25
C HIS A 103 7.90 -8.75 14.68
N ARG A 104 8.37 -7.79 15.49
CA ARG A 104 8.72 -8.07 16.90
C ARG A 104 7.55 -8.51 17.77
N ARG A 105 6.33 -8.15 17.40
CA ARG A 105 5.12 -8.43 18.19
C ARG A 105 4.32 -9.63 17.69
N THR A 106 4.56 -10.08 16.45
CA THR A 106 3.86 -11.22 15.85
C THR A 106 4.77 -12.46 15.91
N PRO A 107 4.45 -13.44 16.77
CA PRO A 107 5.38 -14.54 17.12
C PRO A 107 5.86 -15.37 15.92
N ARG A 108 4.94 -15.70 14.99
CA ARG A 108 5.22 -16.54 13.82
C ARG A 108 5.33 -15.71 12.54
N SER A 109 6.02 -14.56 12.60
CA SER A 109 6.16 -13.71 11.43
C SER A 109 7.54 -13.81 10.79
N ARG A 110 7.57 -13.72 9.46
CA ARG A 110 8.74 -13.49 8.64
C ARG A 110 8.66 -12.07 8.07
N LEU A 111 9.71 -11.28 8.19
CA LEU A 111 9.80 -9.92 7.66
C LEU A 111 10.71 -9.86 6.45
N GLU A 112 10.20 -9.28 5.35
CA GLU A 112 10.95 -8.98 4.14
C GLU A 112 10.84 -7.49 3.81
N ILE A 113 11.98 -6.82 3.74
CA ILE A 113 12.06 -5.40 3.37
C ILE A 113 12.58 -5.28 1.95
N PHE A 114 11.79 -4.62 1.08
CA PHE A 114 12.15 -4.41 -0.31
C PHE A 114 12.85 -3.07 -0.47
N GLU A 115 14.15 -3.11 -0.78
CA GLU A 115 14.93 -1.93 -1.10
C GLU A 115 14.34 -1.16 -2.28
N ARG A 116 14.43 0.20 -2.24
CA ARG A 116 14.00 1.08 -3.33
C ARG A 116 12.54 0.86 -3.76
N THR A 117 11.67 0.56 -2.80
CA THR A 117 10.25 0.23 -2.97
C THR A 117 9.43 1.08 -2.00
N GLY A 118 8.29 1.59 -2.43
CA GLY A 118 7.37 2.40 -1.63
C GLY A 118 6.31 1.58 -0.91
N HIS A 119 5.11 2.15 -0.79
CA HIS A 119 4.01 1.60 0.01
C HIS A 119 3.35 0.34 -0.58
N VAL A 120 3.53 0.08 -1.87
CA VAL A 120 2.84 -1.01 -2.59
C VAL A 120 3.83 -1.98 -3.24
N PRO A 121 4.60 -2.76 -2.45
CA PRO A 121 5.65 -3.64 -2.95
C PRO A 121 5.15 -4.65 -3.99
N GLN A 122 3.93 -5.14 -3.87
CA GLN A 122 3.30 -6.06 -4.83
C GLN A 122 3.10 -5.45 -6.23
N LEU A 123 2.91 -4.13 -6.32
CA LEU A 123 2.81 -3.41 -7.59
C LEU A 123 4.17 -2.98 -8.13
N GLU A 124 5.09 -2.58 -7.24
CA GLU A 124 6.40 -2.06 -7.63
C GLU A 124 7.41 -3.17 -7.97
N ARG A 125 7.26 -4.34 -7.37
CA ARG A 125 8.16 -5.50 -7.50
C ARG A 125 7.38 -6.81 -7.63
N PRO A 126 6.46 -6.95 -8.60
CA PRO A 126 5.53 -8.10 -8.66
C PRO A 126 6.25 -9.45 -8.76
N ALA A 127 7.29 -9.57 -9.58
CA ALA A 127 8.02 -10.83 -9.72
C ALA A 127 8.69 -11.26 -8.40
N ARG A 128 9.34 -10.33 -7.68
CA ARG A 128 9.96 -10.62 -6.38
C ARG A 128 8.91 -10.91 -5.32
N PHE A 129 7.81 -10.16 -5.32
CA PHE A 129 6.73 -10.35 -4.36
C PHE A 129 6.06 -11.73 -4.54
N ASN A 130 5.75 -12.12 -5.78
CA ASN A 130 5.12 -13.41 -6.07
C ASN A 130 6.07 -14.58 -5.73
N ALA A 131 7.35 -14.51 -6.11
CA ALA A 131 8.33 -15.55 -5.77
C ALA A 131 8.47 -15.73 -4.24
N LEU A 132 8.50 -14.62 -3.49
CA LEU A 132 8.54 -14.66 -2.03
C LEU A 132 7.26 -15.27 -1.44
N LEU A 133 6.10 -14.94 -2.00
CA LEU A 133 4.82 -15.49 -1.57
C LEU A 133 4.74 -17.00 -1.84
N ASP A 134 5.18 -17.44 -3.01
CA ASP A 134 5.22 -18.86 -3.37
C ASP A 134 6.15 -19.64 -2.44
N GLU A 135 7.34 -19.11 -2.14
CA GLU A 135 8.28 -19.68 -1.17
C GLU A 135 7.66 -19.80 0.22
N PHE A 136 7.02 -18.72 0.70
CA PHE A 136 6.38 -18.71 2.01
C PHE A 136 5.26 -19.75 2.10
N LEU A 137 4.38 -19.81 1.11
CA LEU A 137 3.28 -20.77 1.07
C LEU A 137 3.74 -22.24 0.96
N ALA A 138 4.87 -22.48 0.30
CA ALA A 138 5.47 -23.81 0.21
C ALA A 138 6.08 -24.29 1.53
N ALA A 139 6.63 -23.36 2.32
CA ALA A 139 7.23 -23.67 3.62
C ALA A 139 6.20 -23.98 4.72
N GLU A 140 4.95 -23.58 4.54
CA GLU A 140 3.88 -23.74 5.53
C GLU A 140 2.92 -24.92 5.19
N ARG A 141 3.24 -25.72 4.17
CA ARG A 141 2.52 -26.95 3.82
C ARG A 141 3.10 -28.13 4.56
#